data_017356909d9288e63ac33ec4bed4beb3
#
_entry.id   017356909d9288e63ac33ec4bed4beb3
#
_cell.length_a   1.000
_cell.length_b   1.000
_cell.length_c   1.000
_cell.angle_alpha   90.00
_cell.angle_beta   90.00
_cell.angle_gamma   90.00
#
_symmetry.space_group_name_H-M   'P 1'
#
loop_
_entity.id
_entity.type
_entity.pdbx_description
1 polymer ?
#
loop_
_entity_poly.entity_id
_entity_poly.type
_entity_poly.pdbx_seq_one_letter_code
_entity_poly.pdbx_strand_id
1 'polypeptide(L)'
;MTQTGSARFEGDSGDLASSVGLTANVVAAARAVAGRAPGALVNDQFAEPLVRAVGVDFFVRMASGELDPDELAEDEANGLRRFADAMAIRTHYFDNFFLDATRAGIRQAVILASGLDSRAYRLRWPAGTIVFEVDQPQVIDFKTTTLAGLGAAPTTDRRTVAVDLRDDWPTALQKAGFDNAQRTAWIAEGLLGYLSAEAQDRLLDQITAQSVPGSQFATEVLRDINRLNEEELRGRMRRLAERFRRHGLDLDMSGLVYFGDRTDARTYLAD
;
A
#
# COMPACT_ATOMS: atom_id res chain seq x y z
N MET A 1 -29.34 -11.57 14.65
CA MET A 1 -28.79 -12.44 13.61
C MET A 1 -27.51 -11.81 13.14
N THR A 2 -26.41 -12.24 13.70
CA THR A 2 -25.05 -11.78 13.42
C THR A 2 -24.63 -12.33 12.06
N GLN A 3 -24.56 -11.45 11.05
CA GLN A 3 -23.84 -11.79 9.81
C GLN A 3 -22.35 -11.83 10.12
N THR A 4 -21.81 -13.01 10.14
CA THR A 4 -20.38 -13.30 10.20
C THR A 4 -19.70 -12.69 8.98
N GLY A 5 -18.92 -11.63 9.21
CA GLY A 5 -18.21 -10.87 8.17
C GLY A 5 -16.96 -11.56 7.62
N SER A 6 -17.08 -12.81 7.20
CA SER A 6 -15.97 -13.60 6.63
C SER A 6 -15.87 -13.56 5.10
N ALA A 7 -16.93 -13.13 4.40
CA ALA A 7 -17.04 -13.35 2.96
C ALA A 7 -16.28 -12.37 2.05
N ARG A 8 -15.69 -11.30 2.58
CA ARG A 8 -15.13 -10.23 1.74
C ARG A 8 -13.71 -10.46 1.24
N PHE A 9 -12.96 -11.32 1.91
CA PHE A 9 -11.58 -11.64 1.55
C PHE A 9 -11.37 -13.07 1.02
N GLU A 10 -12.36 -13.93 1.13
CA GLU A 10 -12.28 -15.30 0.60
C GLU A 10 -12.22 -15.36 -0.94
N GLY A 11 -12.56 -14.26 -1.63
CA GLY A 11 -12.53 -14.16 -3.09
C GLY A 11 -11.47 -13.23 -3.67
N ASP A 12 -10.55 -12.70 -2.86
CA ASP A 12 -9.45 -11.88 -3.39
C ASP A 12 -8.45 -12.75 -4.13
N SER A 13 -8.48 -12.63 -5.46
CA SER A 13 -7.64 -13.44 -6.37
C SER A 13 -6.25 -12.85 -6.60
N GLY A 14 -5.90 -11.72 -5.99
CA GLY A 14 -4.66 -10.98 -6.29
C GLY A 14 -4.65 -10.34 -7.68
N ASP A 15 -5.78 -10.28 -8.35
CA ASP A 15 -5.92 -9.59 -9.62
C ASP A 15 -5.88 -8.07 -9.42
N LEU A 16 -4.82 -7.43 -9.96
CA LEU A 16 -4.59 -5.99 -9.86
C LEU A 16 -5.62 -5.14 -10.61
N ALA A 17 -6.41 -5.73 -11.50
CA ALA A 17 -7.49 -5.06 -12.21
C ALA A 17 -8.85 -5.19 -11.49
N SER A 18 -8.92 -5.88 -10.36
CA SER A 18 -10.14 -6.09 -9.58
C SER A 18 -10.00 -5.66 -8.12
N SER A 19 -11.11 -5.32 -7.50
CA SER A 19 -11.31 -5.10 -6.05
C SER A 19 -10.12 -4.48 -5.30
N VAL A 20 -9.42 -5.25 -4.47
CA VAL A 20 -8.28 -4.79 -3.67
C VAL A 20 -7.09 -4.37 -4.55
N GLY A 21 -6.85 -5.05 -5.66
CA GLY A 21 -5.80 -4.69 -6.63
C GLY A 21 -5.99 -3.30 -7.23
N LEU A 22 -7.24 -2.87 -7.46
CA LEU A 22 -7.55 -1.50 -7.91
C LEU A 22 -7.10 -0.43 -6.90
N THR A 23 -7.08 -0.73 -5.61
CA THR A 23 -6.60 0.22 -4.59
C THR A 23 -5.10 0.47 -4.70
N ALA A 24 -4.30 -0.56 -4.99
CA ALA A 24 -2.87 -0.39 -5.27
C ALA A 24 -2.65 0.43 -6.56
N ASN A 25 -3.51 0.23 -7.57
CA ASN A 25 -3.43 0.94 -8.84
C ASN A 25 -3.77 2.43 -8.68
N VAL A 26 -4.83 2.79 -7.94
CA VAL A 26 -5.18 4.20 -7.69
C VAL A 26 -4.06 4.93 -6.92
N VAL A 27 -3.43 4.26 -5.95
CA VAL A 27 -2.31 4.84 -5.20
C VAL A 27 -1.08 5.03 -6.09
N ALA A 28 -0.77 4.08 -6.96
CA ALA A 28 0.33 4.22 -7.92
C ALA A 28 0.05 5.34 -8.93
N ALA A 29 -1.16 5.45 -9.46
CA ALA A 29 -1.56 6.54 -10.34
C ALA A 29 -1.44 7.91 -9.64
N ALA A 30 -1.85 8.02 -8.37
CA ALA A 30 -1.69 9.22 -7.58
C ALA A 30 -0.21 9.62 -7.38
N ARG A 31 0.69 8.64 -7.15
CA ARG A 31 2.15 8.90 -7.10
C ARG A 31 2.69 9.41 -8.43
N ALA A 32 2.23 8.84 -9.55
CA ALA A 32 2.62 9.32 -10.88
C ALA A 32 2.18 10.77 -11.12
N VAL A 33 0.95 11.12 -10.76
CA VAL A 33 0.43 12.51 -10.83
C VAL A 33 1.28 13.44 -9.97
N ALA A 34 1.48 13.09 -8.70
CA ALA A 34 2.23 13.91 -7.76
C ALA A 34 3.69 14.13 -8.19
N GLY A 35 4.31 13.13 -8.80
CA GLY A 35 5.70 13.19 -9.29
C GLY A 35 5.93 14.15 -10.44
N ARG A 36 4.87 14.60 -11.13
CA ARG A 36 4.98 15.59 -12.23
C ARG A 36 5.00 17.03 -11.76
N ALA A 37 4.61 17.30 -10.53
CA ALA A 37 4.57 18.66 -10.02
C ALA A 37 5.98 19.25 -9.92
N PRO A 38 6.20 20.51 -10.26
CA PRO A 38 7.46 21.19 -9.99
C PRO A 38 7.80 21.13 -8.49
N GLY A 39 8.98 20.62 -8.15
CA GLY A 39 9.39 20.44 -6.75
C GLY A 39 8.68 19.28 -6.03
N ALA A 40 8.23 18.27 -6.78
CA ALA A 40 7.55 17.10 -6.24
C ALA A 40 8.30 16.49 -5.04
N LEU A 41 7.57 16.16 -3.99
CA LEU A 41 8.09 15.50 -2.78
C LEU A 41 8.59 14.08 -3.06
N VAL A 42 7.99 13.42 -4.05
CA VAL A 42 8.29 12.04 -4.45
C VAL A 42 8.44 11.97 -5.96
N ASN A 43 9.51 11.33 -6.41
CA ASN A 43 9.69 10.98 -7.80
C ASN A 43 9.70 9.45 -7.92
N ASP A 44 8.57 8.88 -8.33
CA ASP A 44 8.42 7.44 -8.58
C ASP A 44 8.33 7.20 -10.08
N GLN A 45 9.49 7.01 -10.71
CA GLN A 45 9.60 6.76 -12.16
C GLN A 45 8.94 5.45 -12.60
N PHE A 46 8.61 4.55 -11.67
CA PHE A 46 8.01 3.25 -11.94
C PHE A 46 6.48 3.27 -11.78
N ALA A 47 5.92 4.29 -11.14
CA ALA A 47 4.49 4.35 -10.86
C ALA A 47 3.65 4.34 -12.13
N GLU A 48 3.91 5.24 -13.09
CA GLU A 48 3.18 5.28 -14.36
C GLU A 48 3.36 4.00 -15.21
N PRO A 49 4.57 3.46 -15.43
CA PRO A 49 4.75 2.20 -16.15
C PRO A 49 3.99 1.02 -15.52
N LEU A 50 3.98 0.90 -14.19
CA LEU A 50 3.24 -0.14 -13.49
C LEU A 50 1.72 0.01 -13.71
N VAL A 51 1.19 1.23 -13.59
CA VAL A 51 -0.22 1.54 -13.85
C VAL A 51 -0.60 1.19 -15.29
N ARG A 52 0.25 1.55 -16.27
CA ARG A 52 0.05 1.20 -17.69
C ARG A 52 0.02 -0.31 -17.92
N ALA A 53 0.87 -1.06 -17.24
CA ALA A 53 0.92 -2.50 -17.35
C ALA A 53 -0.32 -3.19 -16.75
N VAL A 54 -0.91 -2.65 -15.68
CA VAL A 54 -2.23 -3.12 -15.16
C VAL A 54 -3.34 -2.88 -16.19
N GLY A 55 -3.30 -1.76 -16.93
CA GLY A 55 -4.14 -1.53 -18.09
C GLY A 55 -5.57 -1.03 -17.79
N VAL A 56 -5.86 -0.55 -16.57
CA VAL A 56 -7.16 0.09 -16.29
C VAL A 56 -7.16 1.49 -16.88
N ASP A 57 -7.91 1.71 -17.95
CA ASP A 57 -7.89 2.92 -18.79
C ASP A 57 -7.95 4.23 -17.99
N PHE A 58 -8.88 4.33 -17.03
CA PHE A 58 -9.00 5.50 -16.18
C PHE A 58 -7.70 5.85 -15.45
N PHE A 59 -7.05 4.85 -14.83
CA PHE A 59 -5.80 5.07 -14.10
C PHE A 59 -4.61 5.32 -15.04
N VAL A 60 -4.61 4.71 -16.21
CA VAL A 60 -3.61 4.98 -17.26
C VAL A 60 -3.67 6.44 -17.68
N ARG A 61 -4.86 6.94 -18.01
CA ARG A 61 -5.08 8.35 -18.40
C ARG A 61 -4.78 9.32 -17.26
N MET A 62 -5.13 8.96 -16.03
CA MET A 62 -4.74 9.74 -14.84
C MET A 62 -3.21 9.76 -14.67
N ALA A 63 -2.57 8.61 -14.73
CA ALA A 63 -1.14 8.47 -14.57
C ALA A 63 -0.35 9.10 -15.72
N SER A 64 -0.84 9.17 -16.96
CA SER A 64 -0.22 9.86 -18.08
C SER A 64 -0.40 11.37 -18.10
N GLY A 65 -1.36 11.90 -17.32
CA GLY A 65 -1.74 13.32 -17.32
C GLY A 65 -2.68 13.69 -18.47
N GLU A 66 -3.30 12.71 -19.12
CA GLU A 66 -4.36 12.92 -20.10
C GLU A 66 -5.68 13.34 -19.45
N LEU A 67 -5.87 12.98 -18.19
CA LEU A 67 -6.95 13.49 -17.37
C LEU A 67 -6.42 14.65 -16.53
N ASP A 68 -6.93 15.85 -16.78
CA ASP A 68 -6.65 16.99 -15.90
C ASP A 68 -7.35 16.74 -14.55
N PRO A 69 -6.61 16.75 -13.43
CA PRO A 69 -7.22 16.70 -12.11
C PRO A 69 -8.30 17.78 -11.90
N ASP A 70 -8.19 18.91 -12.58
CA ASP A 70 -9.13 20.03 -12.50
C ASP A 70 -10.37 19.80 -13.39
N GLU A 71 -10.30 18.98 -14.45
CA GLU A 71 -11.46 18.62 -15.29
C GLU A 71 -12.40 17.60 -14.59
N LEU A 72 -11.90 16.89 -13.60
CA LEU A 72 -12.70 15.95 -12.81
C LEU A 72 -13.52 16.65 -11.71
N ALA A 73 -13.55 17.98 -11.70
CA ALA A 73 -14.07 18.81 -10.63
C ALA A 73 -15.11 19.81 -11.10
N GLU A 74 -16.39 19.50 -10.94
CA GLU A 74 -17.40 20.55 -10.99
C GLU A 74 -17.63 21.31 -9.66
N ASP A 75 -17.28 20.74 -8.50
CA ASP A 75 -17.46 21.45 -7.21
C ASP A 75 -16.44 21.05 -6.11
N GLU A 76 -15.57 20.11 -6.36
CA GLU A 76 -14.47 19.73 -5.48
C GLU A 76 -13.16 19.70 -6.27
N ALA A 77 -12.85 20.79 -6.94
CA ALA A 77 -11.66 21.03 -7.77
C ALA A 77 -10.33 20.59 -7.11
N ASN A 78 -10.40 20.20 -5.88
CA ASN A 78 -9.27 19.76 -5.11
C ASN A 78 -9.24 18.23 -4.81
N GLY A 79 -10.27 17.46 -5.20
CA GLY A 79 -10.37 16.07 -4.77
C GLY A 79 -9.22 15.20 -5.25
N LEU A 80 -8.98 15.12 -6.55
CA LEU A 80 -7.92 14.27 -7.11
C LEU A 80 -6.53 14.85 -6.83
N ARG A 81 -6.35 16.18 -6.95
CA ARG A 81 -5.08 16.83 -6.60
C ARG A 81 -4.74 16.66 -5.12
N ARG A 82 -5.70 16.91 -4.23
CA ARG A 82 -5.51 16.68 -2.78
C ARG A 82 -5.24 15.21 -2.46
N PHE A 83 -5.89 14.30 -3.17
CA PHE A 83 -5.59 12.87 -3.02
C PHE A 83 -4.16 12.56 -3.47
N ALA A 84 -3.73 13.07 -4.63
CA ALA A 84 -2.35 12.90 -5.10
C ALA A 84 -1.33 13.52 -4.13
N ASP A 85 -1.60 14.72 -3.62
CA ASP A 85 -0.76 15.38 -2.61
C ASP A 85 -0.70 14.58 -1.31
N ALA A 86 -1.84 14.07 -0.84
CA ALA A 86 -1.88 13.21 0.35
C ALA A 86 -1.08 11.91 0.13
N MET A 87 -1.17 11.29 -1.06
CA MET A 87 -0.37 10.11 -1.39
C MET A 87 1.12 10.44 -1.53
N ALA A 88 1.47 11.63 -2.02
CA ALA A 88 2.86 12.09 -2.05
C ALA A 88 3.43 12.27 -0.63
N ILE A 89 2.68 12.93 0.25
CA ILE A 89 3.07 13.12 1.66
C ILE A 89 3.22 11.75 2.35
N ARG A 90 2.27 10.84 2.16
CA ARG A 90 2.32 9.48 2.71
C ARG A 90 3.55 8.73 2.21
N THR A 91 3.77 8.73 0.91
CA THR A 91 4.92 8.06 0.29
C THR A 91 6.24 8.63 0.81
N HIS A 92 6.35 9.96 0.88
CA HIS A 92 7.52 10.65 1.42
C HIS A 92 7.79 10.30 2.89
N TYR A 93 6.73 10.19 3.71
CA TYR A 93 6.84 9.75 5.09
C TYR A 93 7.44 8.35 5.20
N PHE A 94 6.90 7.36 4.47
CA PHE A 94 7.39 5.99 4.52
C PHE A 94 8.78 5.83 3.87
N ASP A 95 9.12 6.65 2.86
CA ASP A 95 10.46 6.69 2.30
C ASP A 95 11.48 7.14 3.36
N ASN A 96 11.17 8.24 4.06
CA ASN A 96 12.02 8.75 5.13
C ASN A 96 12.10 7.78 6.30
N PHE A 97 11.01 7.10 6.66
CA PHE A 97 11.03 6.06 7.68
C PHE A 97 12.09 5.00 7.39
N PHE A 98 12.15 4.45 6.19
CA PHE A 98 13.17 3.48 5.83
C PHE A 98 14.58 4.08 5.77
N LEU A 99 14.72 5.28 5.22
CA LEU A 99 16.02 5.96 5.15
C LEU A 99 16.57 6.26 6.55
N ASP A 100 15.73 6.68 7.48
CA ASP A 100 16.13 6.94 8.88
C ASP A 100 16.44 5.64 9.62
N ALA A 101 15.63 4.60 9.46
CA ALA A 101 15.90 3.28 10.02
C ALA A 101 17.24 2.73 9.54
N THR A 102 17.55 2.89 8.25
CA THR A 102 18.83 2.42 7.70
C THR A 102 20.01 3.28 8.14
N ARG A 103 19.85 4.60 8.35
CA ARG A 103 20.84 5.48 8.99
C ARG A 103 21.10 5.07 10.43
N ALA A 104 20.07 4.60 11.15
CA ALA A 104 20.20 4.04 12.49
C ALA A 104 20.81 2.62 12.53
N GLY A 105 21.26 2.11 11.38
CA GLY A 105 21.95 0.83 11.24
C GLY A 105 21.07 -0.39 11.05
N ILE A 106 19.74 -0.24 10.82
CA ILE A 106 18.87 -1.35 10.43
C ILE A 106 19.21 -1.75 8.98
N ARG A 107 19.28 -3.05 8.73
CA ARG A 107 19.62 -3.61 7.41
C ARG A 107 18.59 -4.61 6.87
N GLN A 108 17.51 -4.83 7.59
CA GLN A 108 16.34 -5.56 7.12
C GLN A 108 15.15 -4.62 7.05
N ALA A 109 14.48 -4.58 5.89
CA ALA A 109 13.25 -3.85 5.67
C ALA A 109 12.18 -4.83 5.15
N VAL A 110 10.98 -4.74 5.67
CA VAL A 110 9.84 -5.57 5.22
C VAL A 110 8.68 -4.67 4.82
N ILE A 111 8.16 -4.89 3.64
CA ILE A 111 6.99 -4.22 3.07
C ILE A 111 5.86 -5.25 3.01
N LEU A 112 4.89 -5.15 3.92
CA LEU A 112 3.72 -6.02 3.98
C LEU A 112 2.64 -5.50 3.01
N ALA A 113 2.01 -6.40 2.26
CA ALA A 113 1.08 -6.07 1.18
C ALA A 113 1.71 -5.05 0.21
N SER A 114 2.84 -5.44 -0.39
CA SER A 114 3.72 -4.53 -1.13
C SER A 114 3.10 -3.95 -2.41
N GLY A 115 2.03 -4.54 -2.95
CA GLY A 115 1.30 -4.04 -4.11
C GLY A 115 2.22 -3.56 -5.24
N LEU A 116 2.00 -2.32 -5.68
CA LEU A 116 2.83 -1.63 -6.66
C LEU A 116 3.91 -0.74 -6.02
N ASP A 117 4.41 -1.11 -4.85
CA ASP A 117 5.55 -0.43 -4.22
C ASP A 117 6.82 -0.60 -5.06
N SER A 118 7.54 0.50 -5.24
CA SER A 118 8.78 0.55 -6.05
C SER A 118 10.03 0.90 -5.23
N ARG A 119 9.93 0.97 -3.88
CA ARG A 119 11.03 1.42 -3.01
C ARG A 119 12.30 0.62 -3.17
N ALA A 120 12.18 -0.70 -3.38
CA ALA A 120 13.34 -1.55 -3.63
C ALA A 120 14.09 -1.21 -4.94
N TYR A 121 13.46 -0.45 -5.84
CA TYR A 121 14.03 -0.05 -7.13
C TYR A 121 14.42 1.43 -7.18
N ARG A 122 13.83 2.30 -6.35
CA ARG A 122 14.02 3.74 -6.46
C ARG A 122 14.74 4.41 -5.27
N LEU A 123 14.67 3.81 -4.08
CA LEU A 123 15.38 4.37 -2.93
C LEU A 123 16.88 4.03 -2.97
N ARG A 124 17.68 4.90 -2.38
CA ARG A 124 19.12 4.69 -2.20
C ARG A 124 19.37 3.95 -0.90
N TRP A 125 19.27 2.63 -0.94
CA TRP A 125 19.53 1.79 0.20
C TRP A 125 21.04 1.70 0.49
N PRO A 126 21.47 1.76 1.77
CA PRO A 126 22.84 1.47 2.13
C PRO A 126 23.24 0.03 1.77
N ALA A 127 24.52 -0.17 1.48
CA ALA A 127 25.04 -1.50 1.19
C ALA A 127 24.73 -2.52 2.30
N GLY A 128 24.40 -3.73 1.90
CA GLY A 128 24.02 -4.82 2.80
C GLY A 128 22.56 -4.73 3.31
N THR A 129 21.77 -3.78 2.84
CA THR A 129 20.34 -3.76 3.14
C THR A 129 19.59 -4.80 2.31
N ILE A 130 18.70 -5.54 2.96
CA ILE A 130 17.79 -6.49 2.33
C ILE A 130 16.37 -5.94 2.45
N VAL A 131 15.63 -5.92 1.35
CA VAL A 131 14.23 -5.52 1.33
C VAL A 131 13.37 -6.73 0.96
N PHE A 132 12.53 -7.14 1.89
CA PHE A 132 11.54 -8.19 1.68
C PHE A 132 10.21 -7.56 1.28
N GLU A 133 9.68 -7.98 0.15
CA GLU A 133 8.34 -7.62 -0.31
C GLU A 133 7.41 -8.82 -0.16
N VAL A 134 6.42 -8.68 0.72
CA VAL A 134 5.42 -9.72 1.01
C VAL A 134 4.13 -9.34 0.32
N ASP A 135 3.63 -10.19 -0.56
CA ASP A 135 2.32 -10.03 -1.20
C ASP A 135 1.87 -11.35 -1.84
N GLN A 136 0.62 -11.38 -2.30
CA GLN A 136 0.08 -12.52 -3.05
C GLN A 136 0.96 -12.85 -4.28
N PRO A 137 1.07 -14.15 -4.65
CA PRO A 137 1.94 -14.58 -5.74
C PRO A 137 1.74 -13.82 -7.05
N GLN A 138 0.49 -13.58 -7.43
CA GLN A 138 0.15 -12.88 -8.67
C GLN A 138 0.64 -11.42 -8.68
N VAL A 139 0.56 -10.73 -7.54
CA VAL A 139 1.04 -9.35 -7.39
C VAL A 139 2.56 -9.31 -7.51
N ILE A 140 3.26 -10.22 -6.83
CA ILE A 140 4.72 -10.33 -6.88
C ILE A 140 5.19 -10.63 -8.30
N ASP A 141 4.58 -11.60 -8.97
CA ASP A 141 4.94 -12.00 -10.34
C ASP A 141 4.69 -10.86 -11.33
N PHE A 142 3.53 -10.22 -11.26
CA PHE A 142 3.20 -9.08 -12.10
C PHE A 142 4.23 -7.95 -11.96
N LYS A 143 4.49 -7.50 -10.72
CA LYS A 143 5.43 -6.41 -10.46
C LYS A 143 6.84 -6.76 -10.93
N THR A 144 7.30 -7.95 -10.62
CA THR A 144 8.64 -8.42 -10.98
C THR A 144 8.82 -8.50 -12.50
N THR A 145 7.86 -9.09 -13.20
CA THR A 145 7.90 -9.25 -14.66
C THR A 145 7.81 -7.89 -15.34
N THR A 146 6.92 -7.00 -14.89
CA THR A 146 6.76 -5.67 -15.47
C THR A 146 8.03 -4.84 -15.33
N LEU A 147 8.62 -4.78 -14.13
CA LEU A 147 9.83 -3.99 -13.90
C LEU A 147 11.05 -4.58 -14.63
N ALA A 148 11.16 -5.91 -14.69
CA ALA A 148 12.21 -6.56 -15.49
C ALA A 148 12.06 -6.26 -17.00
N GLY A 149 10.82 -6.25 -17.52
CA GLY A 149 10.52 -5.87 -18.90
C GLY A 149 10.90 -4.42 -19.24
N LEU A 150 10.94 -3.54 -18.25
CA LEU A 150 11.41 -2.15 -18.37
C LEU A 150 12.95 -2.03 -18.25
N GLY A 151 13.66 -3.13 -18.05
CA GLY A 151 15.10 -3.12 -17.78
C GLY A 151 15.47 -2.56 -16.39
N ALA A 152 14.50 -2.44 -15.48
CA ALA A 152 14.74 -1.97 -14.14
C ALA A 152 15.39 -3.06 -13.27
N ALA A 153 16.41 -2.67 -12.51
CA ALA A 153 17.04 -3.53 -11.52
C ALA A 153 16.83 -2.94 -10.10
N PRO A 154 16.64 -3.78 -9.08
CA PRO A 154 16.60 -3.31 -7.71
C PRO A 154 17.89 -2.59 -7.31
N THR A 155 17.78 -1.59 -6.46
CA THR A 155 18.92 -0.83 -5.90
C THR A 155 19.49 -1.47 -4.63
N THR A 156 18.94 -2.61 -4.24
CA THR A 156 19.28 -3.38 -3.03
C THR A 156 19.06 -4.88 -3.25
N ASP A 157 19.42 -5.72 -2.26
CA ASP A 157 19.02 -7.14 -2.23
C ASP A 157 17.50 -7.21 -1.98
N ARG A 158 16.73 -7.29 -3.07
CA ARG A 158 15.28 -7.44 -3.03
C ARG A 158 14.91 -8.90 -2.97
N ARG A 159 14.16 -9.29 -1.95
CA ARG A 159 13.64 -10.65 -1.79
C ARG A 159 12.12 -10.63 -1.79
N THR A 160 11.53 -11.43 -2.66
CA THR A 160 10.08 -11.55 -2.76
C THR A 160 9.59 -12.71 -1.92
N VAL A 161 8.49 -12.48 -1.21
CA VAL A 161 7.80 -13.47 -0.39
C VAL A 161 6.38 -13.57 -0.92
N ALA A 162 6.20 -14.49 -1.86
CA ALA A 162 4.95 -14.72 -2.59
C ALA A 162 3.99 -15.55 -1.71
N VAL A 163 3.25 -14.89 -0.82
CA VAL A 163 2.33 -15.51 0.14
C VAL A 163 1.20 -14.55 0.49
N ASP A 164 0.01 -15.09 0.72
CA ASP A 164 -1.09 -14.31 1.30
C ASP A 164 -0.83 -14.07 2.79
N LEU A 165 -1.10 -12.85 3.28
CA LEU A 165 -0.95 -12.51 4.70
C LEU A 165 -1.94 -13.26 5.62
N ARG A 166 -2.94 -13.95 5.04
CA ARG A 166 -3.84 -14.86 5.76
C ARG A 166 -3.19 -16.21 6.04
N ASP A 167 -2.15 -16.56 5.30
CA ASP A 167 -1.41 -17.83 5.42
C ASP A 167 -0.20 -17.68 6.37
N ASP A 168 0.65 -18.68 6.43
CA ASP A 168 1.88 -18.67 7.25
C ASP A 168 3.00 -17.84 6.59
N TRP A 169 2.77 -16.54 6.48
CA TRP A 169 3.75 -15.60 5.92
C TRP A 169 5.03 -15.47 6.77
N PRO A 170 5.01 -15.62 8.13
CA PRO A 170 6.25 -15.59 8.90
C PRO A 170 7.23 -16.71 8.51
N THR A 171 6.73 -17.92 8.34
CA THR A 171 7.57 -19.05 7.85
C THR A 171 8.05 -18.81 6.42
N ALA A 172 7.21 -18.29 5.53
CA ALA A 172 7.61 -17.96 4.16
C ALA A 172 8.69 -16.85 4.14
N LEU A 173 8.58 -15.83 4.99
CA LEU A 173 9.55 -14.76 5.14
C LEU A 173 10.92 -15.30 5.63
N GLN A 174 10.92 -16.19 6.63
CA GLN A 174 12.14 -16.84 7.11
C GLN A 174 12.80 -17.72 6.03
N LYS A 175 12.02 -18.47 5.25
CA LYS A 175 12.52 -19.23 4.10
C LYS A 175 13.17 -18.33 3.02
N ALA A 176 12.73 -17.10 2.89
CA ALA A 176 13.36 -16.11 2.02
C ALA A 176 14.67 -15.53 2.62
N GLY A 177 15.06 -15.96 3.81
CA GLY A 177 16.30 -15.56 4.47
C GLY A 177 16.16 -14.37 5.42
N PHE A 178 14.94 -14.13 5.92
CA PHE A 178 14.72 -13.17 7.00
C PHE A 178 15.32 -13.72 8.31
N ASP A 179 16.03 -12.86 9.02
CA ASP A 179 16.67 -13.20 10.30
C ASP A 179 15.94 -12.46 11.44
N ASN A 180 15.14 -13.18 12.19
CA ASN A 180 14.39 -12.64 13.31
C ASN A 180 15.26 -12.25 14.53
N ALA A 181 16.58 -12.49 14.49
CA ALA A 181 17.53 -11.99 15.48
C ALA A 181 18.08 -10.59 15.13
N GLN A 182 17.77 -10.07 13.95
CA GLN A 182 18.18 -8.73 13.51
C GLN A 182 17.08 -7.70 13.65
N ARG A 183 17.47 -6.45 13.94
CA ARG A 183 16.53 -5.33 13.94
C ARG A 183 15.97 -5.11 12.54
N THR A 184 14.67 -4.93 12.47
CA THR A 184 13.92 -4.82 11.22
C THR A 184 13.09 -3.54 11.20
N ALA A 185 13.02 -2.90 10.04
CA ALA A 185 12.07 -1.84 9.74
C ALA A 185 10.89 -2.41 8.95
N TRP A 186 9.70 -2.34 9.53
CA TRP A 186 8.46 -2.87 8.97
C TRP A 186 7.55 -1.75 8.49
N ILE A 187 6.90 -1.92 7.36
CA ILE A 187 5.76 -1.09 6.98
C ILE A 187 4.54 -1.94 6.64
N ALA A 188 3.37 -1.41 7.02
CA ALA A 188 2.05 -1.86 6.58
C ALA A 188 1.32 -0.65 6.00
N GLU A 189 1.69 -0.24 4.79
CA GLU A 189 1.14 0.94 4.11
C GLU A 189 -0.12 0.57 3.34
N GLY A 190 -1.26 1.23 3.64
CA GLY A 190 -2.53 0.98 2.98
C GLY A 190 -3.13 -0.39 3.30
N LEU A 191 -2.80 -1.00 4.45
CA LEU A 191 -3.20 -2.36 4.77
C LEU A 191 -4.24 -2.43 5.89
N LEU A 192 -4.00 -1.79 7.03
CA LEU A 192 -4.80 -2.03 8.25
C LEU A 192 -6.28 -1.69 8.07
N GLY A 193 -6.62 -0.71 7.22
CA GLY A 193 -8.01 -0.37 6.91
C GLY A 193 -8.81 -1.49 6.24
N TYR A 194 -8.15 -2.47 5.64
CA TYR A 194 -8.76 -3.61 4.95
C TYR A 194 -8.86 -4.85 5.84
N LEU A 195 -8.33 -4.81 7.05
CA LEU A 195 -8.36 -5.92 8.00
C LEU A 195 -9.50 -5.76 9.02
N SER A 196 -10.08 -6.87 9.44
CA SER A 196 -10.92 -6.88 10.65
C SER A 196 -10.05 -6.57 11.88
N ALA A 197 -10.68 -6.21 13.02
CA ALA A 197 -9.94 -5.96 14.27
C ALA A 197 -9.06 -7.16 14.65
N GLU A 198 -9.63 -8.37 14.61
CA GLU A 198 -8.92 -9.60 14.95
C GLU A 198 -7.78 -9.93 13.96
N ALA A 199 -7.96 -9.59 12.68
CA ALA A 199 -6.90 -9.80 11.68
C ALA A 199 -5.77 -8.79 11.86
N GLN A 200 -6.09 -7.54 12.21
CA GLN A 200 -5.12 -6.52 12.58
C GLN A 200 -4.30 -6.96 13.79
N ASP A 201 -4.96 -7.39 14.86
CA ASP A 201 -4.31 -7.80 16.11
C ASP A 201 -3.37 -8.99 15.85
N ARG A 202 -3.84 -10.01 15.12
CA ARG A 202 -2.97 -11.14 14.72
C ARG A 202 -1.75 -10.71 13.90
N LEU A 203 -1.92 -9.77 12.97
CA LEU A 203 -0.81 -9.24 12.18
C LEU A 203 0.22 -8.54 13.06
N LEU A 204 -0.23 -7.70 14.00
CA LEU A 204 0.63 -6.98 14.95
C LEU A 204 1.37 -7.95 15.87
N ASP A 205 0.71 -8.99 16.38
CA ASP A 205 1.32 -10.07 17.16
C ASP A 205 2.42 -10.80 16.36
N GLN A 206 2.13 -11.13 15.11
CA GLN A 206 3.10 -11.80 14.23
C GLN A 206 4.32 -10.91 13.95
N ILE A 207 4.12 -9.61 13.67
CA ILE A 207 5.22 -8.66 13.48
C ILE A 207 6.06 -8.57 14.76
N THR A 208 5.41 -8.48 15.92
CA THR A 208 6.09 -8.43 17.22
C THR A 208 6.92 -9.70 17.47
N ALA A 209 6.35 -10.87 17.20
CA ALA A 209 7.05 -12.16 17.36
C ALA A 209 8.27 -12.32 16.41
N GLN A 210 8.29 -11.61 15.28
CA GLN A 210 9.42 -11.58 14.34
C GLN A 210 10.40 -10.42 14.60
N SER A 211 10.21 -9.66 15.68
CA SER A 211 10.98 -8.44 15.96
C SER A 211 11.83 -8.57 17.21
N VAL A 212 13.02 -8.00 17.19
CA VAL A 212 13.87 -7.82 18.37
C VAL A 212 13.82 -6.36 18.83
N PRO A 213 14.20 -6.06 20.09
CA PRO A 213 14.29 -4.70 20.59
C PRO A 213 15.09 -3.77 19.68
N GLY A 214 14.52 -2.61 19.36
CA GLY A 214 15.08 -1.66 18.41
C GLY A 214 14.63 -1.87 16.96
N SER A 215 13.79 -2.87 16.67
CA SER A 215 13.01 -2.91 15.43
C SER A 215 12.00 -1.76 15.41
N GLN A 216 11.58 -1.36 14.22
CA GLN A 216 10.68 -0.22 14.01
C GLN A 216 9.51 -0.65 13.12
N PHE A 217 8.33 -0.14 13.41
CA PHE A 217 7.12 -0.38 12.61
C PHE A 217 6.44 0.94 12.27
N ALA A 218 6.03 1.09 11.02
CA ALA A 218 5.23 2.22 10.57
C ALA A 218 3.99 1.77 9.82
N THR A 219 2.89 2.41 10.12
CA THR A 219 1.61 2.28 9.43
C THR A 219 0.87 3.60 9.48
N GLU A 220 -0.11 3.78 8.62
CA GLU A 220 -1.05 4.89 8.77
C GLU A 220 -2.26 4.47 9.59
N VAL A 221 -2.82 5.45 10.30
CA VAL A 221 -4.10 5.36 11.00
C VAL A 221 -5.08 6.30 10.31
N LEU A 222 -6.16 5.77 9.82
CA LEU A 222 -7.24 6.56 9.26
C LEU A 222 -8.04 7.21 10.42
N ARG A 223 -7.50 8.30 10.99
CA ARG A 223 -8.11 9.01 12.14
C ARG A 223 -9.54 9.50 11.86
N ASP A 224 -9.85 9.75 10.60
CA ASP A 224 -11.19 10.20 10.21
C ASP A 224 -12.23 9.07 10.28
N ILE A 225 -11.81 7.80 10.19
CA ILE A 225 -12.71 6.66 10.41
C ILE A 225 -13.27 6.67 11.84
N ASN A 226 -12.48 7.11 12.82
CA ASN A 226 -12.90 7.19 14.21
C ASN A 226 -13.65 8.50 14.57
N ARG A 227 -13.61 9.52 13.69
CA ARG A 227 -14.25 10.83 13.91
C ARG A 227 -15.51 11.04 13.08
N LEU A 228 -15.56 10.45 11.89
CA LEU A 228 -16.76 10.43 11.05
C LEU A 228 -17.58 9.21 11.50
N ASN A 229 -18.89 9.37 11.56
CA ASN A 229 -19.72 8.19 11.70
C ASN A 229 -19.60 7.34 10.43
N GLU A 230 -19.76 6.03 10.58
CA GLU A 230 -19.62 5.06 9.48
C GLU A 230 -20.48 5.43 8.26
N GLU A 231 -21.66 5.99 8.49
CA GLU A 231 -22.60 6.38 7.45
C GLU A 231 -22.06 7.54 6.59
N GLU A 232 -21.45 8.56 7.22
CA GLU A 232 -20.83 9.68 6.51
C GLU A 232 -19.65 9.22 5.65
N LEU A 233 -18.82 8.33 6.17
CA LEU A 233 -17.68 7.82 5.44
C LEU A 233 -18.10 6.91 4.28
N ARG A 234 -19.07 6.03 4.51
CA ARG A 234 -19.69 5.23 3.43
C ARG A 234 -20.37 6.12 2.39
N GLY A 235 -21.02 7.20 2.81
CA GLY A 235 -21.59 8.20 1.92
C GLY A 235 -20.53 8.88 1.04
N ARG A 236 -19.38 9.26 1.59
CA ARG A 236 -18.26 9.81 0.81
C ARG A 236 -17.71 8.81 -0.19
N MET A 237 -17.51 7.55 0.23
CA MET A 237 -17.01 6.49 -0.66
C MET A 237 -17.98 6.18 -1.80
N ARG A 238 -19.30 6.14 -1.53
CA ARG A 238 -20.32 5.96 -2.59
C ARG A 238 -20.29 7.11 -3.60
N ARG A 239 -20.20 8.37 -3.15
CA ARG A 239 -20.05 9.51 -4.07
C ARG A 239 -18.80 9.40 -4.93
N LEU A 240 -17.70 8.96 -4.36
CA LEU A 240 -16.46 8.70 -5.11
C LEU A 240 -16.66 7.57 -6.14
N ALA A 241 -17.32 6.47 -5.76
CA ALA A 241 -17.64 5.37 -6.67
C ALA A 241 -18.55 5.83 -7.83
N GLU A 242 -19.53 6.70 -7.56
CA GLU A 242 -20.39 7.29 -8.61
C GLU A 242 -19.61 8.16 -9.59
N ARG A 243 -18.58 8.88 -9.11
CA ARG A 243 -17.66 9.64 -9.98
C ARG A 243 -16.82 8.72 -10.83
N PHE A 244 -16.23 7.69 -10.26
CA PHE A 244 -15.47 6.70 -11.01
C PHE A 244 -16.32 6.05 -12.12
N ARG A 245 -17.57 5.70 -11.82
CA ARG A 245 -18.47 5.13 -12.84
C ARG A 245 -18.74 6.09 -14.00
N ARG A 246 -18.85 7.40 -13.77
CA ARG A 246 -18.99 8.41 -14.85
C ARG A 246 -17.81 8.43 -15.81
N HIS A 247 -16.64 8.00 -15.35
CA HIS A 247 -15.42 7.88 -16.14
C HIS A 247 -15.13 6.43 -16.58
N GLY A 248 -16.13 5.55 -16.51
CA GLY A 248 -16.02 4.17 -16.98
C GLY A 248 -15.34 3.21 -15.99
N LEU A 249 -15.11 3.63 -14.73
CA LEU A 249 -14.49 2.78 -13.71
C LEU A 249 -15.54 2.39 -12.65
N ASP A 250 -15.85 1.10 -12.57
CA ASP A 250 -16.71 0.57 -11.51
C ASP A 250 -15.85 0.14 -10.30
N LEU A 251 -15.51 1.10 -9.45
CA LEU A 251 -14.76 0.89 -8.22
C LEU A 251 -15.56 1.40 -7.03
N ASP A 252 -16.05 0.49 -6.19
CA ASP A 252 -16.68 0.80 -4.91
C ASP A 252 -15.79 0.35 -3.74
N MET A 253 -15.11 1.31 -3.15
CA MET A 253 -14.24 1.09 -1.99
C MET A 253 -15.01 0.93 -0.68
N SER A 254 -16.31 1.28 -0.64
CA SER A 254 -17.12 1.25 0.59
C SER A 254 -17.30 -0.17 1.15
N GLY A 255 -17.16 -1.16 0.29
CA GLY A 255 -17.21 -2.57 0.63
C GLY A 255 -15.88 -3.18 1.06
N LEU A 256 -14.75 -2.51 0.82
CA LEU A 256 -13.41 -3.03 1.07
C LEU A 256 -12.87 -2.66 2.46
N VAL A 257 -13.28 -1.51 2.99
CA VAL A 257 -12.79 -1.00 4.27
C VAL A 257 -13.62 -1.55 5.43
N TYR A 258 -12.96 -2.05 6.46
CA TYR A 258 -13.60 -2.46 7.69
C TYR A 258 -13.87 -1.26 8.58
N PHE A 259 -15.15 -1.10 8.94
CA PHE A 259 -15.62 -0.15 9.93
C PHE A 259 -15.93 -0.90 11.22
N GLY A 260 -15.67 -0.30 12.34
CA GLY A 260 -15.94 -0.86 13.67
C GLY A 260 -14.85 -0.54 14.66
N ASP A 261 -15.13 -0.82 15.91
CA ASP A 261 -14.19 -0.60 16.99
C ASP A 261 -12.96 -1.50 16.81
N ARG A 262 -11.80 -0.87 16.85
CA ARG A 262 -10.49 -1.52 16.84
C ARG A 262 -9.53 -0.78 17.73
N THR A 263 -8.62 -1.48 18.33
CA THR A 263 -7.52 -0.85 19.06
C THR A 263 -6.59 -0.15 18.06
N ASP A 264 -6.23 1.09 18.34
CA ASP A 264 -5.21 1.78 17.59
C ASP A 264 -3.88 1.00 17.65
N ALA A 265 -3.22 0.81 16.51
CA ALA A 265 -2.02 -0.03 16.43
C ALA A 265 -0.91 0.43 17.38
N ARG A 266 -0.77 1.74 17.62
CA ARG A 266 0.21 2.27 18.57
C ARG A 266 -0.14 1.89 20.02
N THR A 267 -1.42 1.96 20.37
CA THR A 267 -1.89 1.57 21.70
C THR A 267 -1.69 0.07 21.89
N TYR A 268 -2.08 -0.74 20.88
CA TYR A 268 -1.92 -2.20 20.92
C TYR A 268 -0.48 -2.65 21.12
N LEU A 269 0.48 -1.99 20.46
CA LEU A 269 1.90 -2.34 20.55
C LEU A 269 2.61 -1.76 21.80
N ALA A 270 1.94 -0.90 22.57
CA ALA A 270 2.48 -0.32 23.80
C ALA A 270 2.16 -1.15 25.04
N ASP A 271 1.15 -2.02 24.97
CA ASP A 271 0.73 -2.95 26.01
C ASP A 271 1.53 -4.27 25.94
#